data_427daf1149a688600fb59dc478d20a0b
#
_entry.id   427daf1149a688600fb59dc478d20a0b
#
_cell.length_a   1.000
_cell.length_b   1.000
_cell.length_c   1.000
_cell.angle_alpha   90.00
_cell.angle_beta   90.00
_cell.angle_gamma   90.00
#
_symmetry.space_group_name_H-M   'P 1'
#
loop_
_entity.id
_entity.type
_entity.pdbx_description
1 polymer ?
#
loop_
_entity_poly.entity_id
_entity_poly.type
_entity_poly.pdbx_seq_one_letter_code
_entity_poly.pdbx_strand_id
1 'polypeptide(L)'
;LFVWASAGDFQIPMGFVLDPLASVMLALVTTITLLVMIYSHGYMIHDKGYVRFFTYLALFSSSMMGLIISPNLLEIYVFWELVGMCSYLLVGFWYDRDGAAHAAQKAFVVNRVGDFGLLLGILGLFWATNSFDFNDIALGISQSLVDNSLPGWAALLLCFLVFLGPMAKSAQFPLHVWLPDAMEGPTPISALIHAATMVAAGVFLVARLDPLYSLFPIMQFIIAMIGTITCFLGASIALTQMDLKKGLAYSTVSQLGYMMLAMGCGAPLAGIFHLITHACFK
;
A
#
# COMPACT_ATOMS: atom_id res chain seq x y z
N LEU A 1 6.95 -19.57 11.62
CA LEU A 1 6.46 -18.65 12.66
C LEU A 1 7.26 -18.87 13.95
N PHE A 2 7.64 -17.80 14.63
CA PHE A 2 8.20 -17.81 15.98
C PHE A 2 7.48 -16.74 16.83
N VAL A 3 7.44 -16.94 18.15
CA VAL A 3 6.84 -15.96 19.05
C VAL A 3 7.88 -14.89 19.34
N TRP A 4 7.64 -13.66 18.89
CA TRP A 4 8.51 -12.51 19.11
C TRP A 4 8.34 -11.92 20.51
N ALA A 5 7.10 -11.83 20.99
CA ALA A 5 6.77 -11.33 22.32
C ALA A 5 5.59 -12.11 22.90
N SER A 6 5.61 -12.34 24.22
CA SER A 6 4.52 -12.97 24.96
C SER A 6 4.27 -12.25 26.28
N ALA A 7 3.00 -12.06 26.62
CA ALA A 7 2.56 -11.48 27.90
C ALA A 7 1.31 -12.23 28.38
N GLY A 8 1.50 -13.20 29.31
CA GLY A 8 0.45 -14.13 29.69
C GLY A 8 0.01 -14.99 28.52
N ASP A 9 -1.27 -15.02 28.24
CA ASP A 9 -1.85 -15.76 27.13
C ASP A 9 -1.71 -15.03 25.77
N PHE A 10 -1.30 -13.75 25.79
CA PHE A 10 -1.07 -12.96 24.60
C PHE A 10 0.28 -13.29 23.98
N GLN A 11 0.28 -13.64 22.70
CA GLN A 11 1.48 -13.93 21.92
C GLN A 11 1.45 -13.15 20.61
N ILE A 12 2.58 -12.56 20.26
CA ILE A 12 2.80 -11.93 18.96
C ILE A 12 3.66 -12.87 18.11
N PRO A 13 3.05 -13.61 17.19
CA PRO A 13 3.80 -14.43 16.25
C PRO A 13 4.42 -13.54 15.17
N MET A 14 5.67 -13.78 14.82
CA MET A 14 6.36 -13.24 13.67
C MET A 14 6.90 -14.38 12.79
N GLY A 15 7.08 -14.11 11.51
CA GLY A 15 7.59 -15.12 10.59
C GLY A 15 7.43 -14.75 9.13
N PHE A 16 7.38 -15.77 8.29
CA PHE A 16 7.27 -15.58 6.84
C PHE A 16 6.19 -16.50 6.28
N VAL A 17 5.36 -15.94 5.41
CA VAL A 17 4.38 -16.70 4.61
C VAL A 17 4.69 -16.51 3.14
N LEU A 18 4.82 -17.62 2.43
CA LEU A 18 5.05 -17.65 0.99
C LEU A 18 3.90 -18.44 0.33
N ASP A 19 2.81 -17.74 0.08
CA ASP A 19 1.66 -18.22 -0.69
C ASP A 19 1.74 -17.77 -2.16
N PRO A 20 0.84 -18.20 -3.05
CA PRO A 20 0.87 -17.81 -4.45
C PRO A 20 0.83 -16.30 -4.66
N LEU A 21 0.04 -15.55 -3.89
CA LEU A 21 -0.05 -14.10 -3.96
C LEU A 21 1.27 -13.43 -3.56
N ALA A 22 1.85 -13.84 -2.42
CA ALA A 22 3.14 -13.34 -1.95
C ALA A 22 4.26 -13.69 -2.94
N SER A 23 4.27 -14.91 -3.50
CA SER A 23 5.30 -15.35 -4.45
C SER A 23 5.32 -14.51 -5.72
N VAL A 24 4.16 -14.25 -6.30
CA VAL A 24 4.01 -13.42 -7.50
C VAL A 24 4.44 -11.97 -7.22
N MET A 25 3.98 -11.40 -6.10
CA MET A 25 4.33 -10.03 -5.72
C MET A 25 5.83 -9.91 -5.39
N LEU A 26 6.42 -10.90 -4.73
CA LEU A 26 7.83 -10.91 -4.40
C LEU A 26 8.68 -10.95 -5.68
N ALA A 27 8.35 -11.84 -6.63
CA ALA A 27 9.01 -11.92 -7.92
C ALA A 27 8.91 -10.59 -8.71
N LEU A 28 7.74 -9.97 -8.72
CA LEU A 28 7.51 -8.68 -9.37
C LEU A 28 8.38 -7.58 -8.76
N VAL A 29 8.28 -7.40 -7.44
CA VAL A 29 8.97 -6.33 -6.71
C VAL A 29 10.48 -6.49 -6.79
N THR A 30 11.02 -7.71 -6.61
CA THR A 30 12.47 -7.95 -6.69
C THR A 30 13.02 -7.69 -8.10
N THR A 31 12.30 -8.14 -9.15
CA THR A 31 12.70 -7.91 -10.54
C THR A 31 12.73 -6.42 -10.88
N ILE A 32 11.65 -5.69 -10.60
CA ILE A 32 11.59 -4.25 -10.89
C ILE A 32 12.62 -3.49 -10.07
N THR A 33 12.79 -3.82 -8.78
CA THR A 33 13.80 -3.19 -7.92
C THR A 33 15.21 -3.40 -8.48
N LEU A 34 15.55 -4.62 -8.92
CA LEU A 34 16.85 -4.90 -9.52
C LEU A 34 17.10 -4.05 -10.78
N LEU A 35 16.12 -3.99 -11.68
CA LEU A 35 16.22 -3.18 -12.90
C LEU A 35 16.38 -1.69 -12.59
N VAL A 36 15.62 -1.18 -11.61
CA VAL A 36 15.73 0.21 -11.15
C VAL A 36 17.09 0.48 -10.49
N MET A 37 17.64 -0.44 -9.70
CA MET A 37 18.97 -0.30 -9.11
C MET A 37 20.06 -0.21 -10.19
N ILE A 38 19.99 -1.07 -11.21
CA ILE A 38 20.93 -1.04 -12.35
C ILE A 38 20.83 0.30 -13.09
N TYR A 39 19.63 0.76 -13.40
CA TYR A 39 19.39 2.04 -14.05
C TYR A 39 19.90 3.22 -13.21
N SER A 40 19.62 3.17 -11.90
CA SER A 40 20.00 4.21 -10.96
C SER A 40 21.50 4.40 -10.83
N HIS A 41 22.29 3.36 -11.06
CA HIS A 41 23.74 3.48 -11.07
C HIS A 41 24.21 4.52 -12.10
N GLY A 42 23.75 4.41 -13.34
CA GLY A 42 24.09 5.39 -14.38
C GLY A 42 23.47 6.78 -14.13
N TYR A 43 22.24 6.82 -13.60
CA TYR A 43 21.52 8.06 -13.36
C TYR A 43 22.12 8.90 -12.22
N MET A 44 22.57 8.25 -11.13
CA MET A 44 23.02 8.92 -9.90
C MET A 44 24.56 8.99 -9.76
N ILE A 45 25.34 8.47 -10.70
CA ILE A 45 26.79 8.33 -10.58
C ILE A 45 27.53 9.64 -10.31
N HIS A 46 26.98 10.76 -10.76
CA HIS A 46 27.57 12.09 -10.57
C HIS A 46 26.94 12.88 -9.40
N ASP A 47 25.93 12.30 -8.70
CA ASP A 47 25.29 12.95 -7.57
C ASP A 47 26.10 12.77 -6.29
N LYS A 48 26.25 13.87 -5.51
CA LYS A 48 26.97 13.86 -4.22
C LYS A 48 26.32 12.92 -3.20
N GLY A 49 25.01 12.67 -3.33
CA GLY A 49 24.22 11.80 -2.46
C GLY A 49 24.17 10.33 -2.90
N TYR A 50 25.03 9.89 -3.82
CA TYR A 50 24.99 8.54 -4.40
C TYR A 50 24.85 7.42 -3.35
N VAL A 51 25.73 7.39 -2.34
CA VAL A 51 25.70 6.36 -1.28
C VAL A 51 24.39 6.42 -0.49
N ARG A 52 23.97 7.63 -0.11
CA ARG A 52 22.72 7.86 0.61
C ARG A 52 21.50 7.37 -0.19
N PHE A 53 21.50 7.63 -1.51
CA PHE A 53 20.45 7.16 -2.41
C PHE A 53 20.29 5.65 -2.38
N PHE A 54 21.38 4.90 -2.58
CA PHE A 54 21.35 3.44 -2.59
C PHE A 54 21.03 2.84 -1.22
N THR A 55 21.44 3.49 -0.14
CA THR A 55 21.07 3.09 1.22
C THR A 55 19.55 3.19 1.42
N TYR A 56 18.94 4.30 1.03
CA TYR A 56 17.50 4.48 1.13
C TYR A 56 16.73 3.53 0.21
N LEU A 57 17.24 3.31 -1.00
CA LEU A 57 16.65 2.39 -1.96
C LEU A 57 16.69 0.93 -1.45
N ALA A 58 17.81 0.50 -0.87
CA ALA A 58 17.94 -0.82 -0.26
C ALA A 58 17.00 -1.00 0.94
N LEU A 59 16.92 0.01 1.82
CA LEU A 59 16.00 -0.01 2.97
C LEU A 59 14.53 -0.06 2.51
N PHE A 60 14.16 0.72 1.50
CA PHE A 60 12.82 0.70 0.92
C PHE A 60 12.48 -0.68 0.34
N SER A 61 13.40 -1.25 -0.42
CA SER A 61 13.19 -2.55 -1.07
C SER A 61 13.05 -3.68 -0.05
N SER A 62 13.90 -3.70 0.98
CA SER A 62 13.81 -4.71 2.06
C SER A 62 12.53 -4.55 2.86
N SER A 63 12.08 -3.32 3.13
CA SER A 63 10.82 -3.07 3.81
C SER A 63 9.62 -3.54 2.99
N MET A 64 9.64 -3.34 1.66
CA MET A 64 8.59 -3.81 0.78
C MET A 64 8.54 -5.34 0.68
N MET A 65 9.71 -5.99 0.62
CA MET A 65 9.78 -7.46 0.66
C MET A 65 9.25 -8.00 2.00
N GLY A 66 9.64 -7.39 3.14
CA GLY A 66 9.10 -7.75 4.45
C GLY A 66 7.58 -7.63 4.51
N LEU A 67 7.00 -6.55 3.96
CA LEU A 67 5.56 -6.36 3.88
C LEU A 67 4.85 -7.50 3.14
N ILE A 68 5.41 -7.94 2.01
CA ILE A 68 4.80 -8.98 1.15
C ILE A 68 4.80 -10.35 1.85
N ILE A 69 5.87 -10.69 2.57
CA ILE A 69 6.02 -12.00 3.21
C ILE A 69 5.47 -12.05 4.63
N SER A 70 4.94 -10.96 5.16
CA SER A 70 4.37 -10.88 6.50
C SER A 70 3.16 -11.81 6.66
N PRO A 71 3.13 -12.65 7.73
CA PRO A 71 2.08 -13.62 7.95
C PRO A 71 0.81 -13.03 8.60
N ASN A 72 0.89 -11.85 9.17
CA ASN A 72 -0.21 -11.25 9.93
C ASN A 72 -0.30 -9.73 9.75
N LEU A 73 -1.43 -9.15 10.14
CA LEU A 73 -1.70 -7.71 9.98
C LEU A 73 -0.76 -6.82 10.79
N LEU A 74 -0.32 -7.25 11.97
CA LEU A 74 0.58 -6.45 12.80
C LEU A 74 1.96 -6.32 12.17
N GLU A 75 2.50 -7.41 11.64
CA GLU A 75 3.79 -7.42 10.94
C GLU A 75 3.71 -6.63 9.62
N ILE A 76 2.60 -6.77 8.87
CA ILE A 76 2.33 -5.90 7.72
C ILE A 76 2.38 -4.43 8.15
N TYR A 77 1.77 -4.05 9.26
CA TYR A 77 1.75 -2.66 9.72
C TYR A 77 3.16 -2.13 10.01
N VAL A 78 4.03 -2.92 10.63
CA VAL A 78 5.43 -2.52 10.89
C VAL A 78 6.16 -2.20 9.58
N PHE A 79 6.09 -3.10 8.61
CA PHE A 79 6.72 -2.86 7.30
C PHE A 79 6.01 -1.78 6.48
N TRP A 80 4.70 -1.62 6.65
CA TRP A 80 3.90 -0.56 6.06
C TRP A 80 4.40 0.83 6.46
N GLU A 81 4.69 1.01 7.73
CA GLU A 81 5.28 2.23 8.27
C GLU A 81 6.70 2.47 7.78
N LEU A 82 7.52 1.40 7.71
CA LEU A 82 8.89 1.49 7.18
C LEU A 82 8.89 1.92 5.71
N VAL A 83 8.02 1.35 4.88
CA VAL A 83 7.85 1.76 3.48
C VAL A 83 7.43 3.23 3.40
N GLY A 84 6.52 3.69 4.28
CA GLY A 84 6.11 5.09 4.38
C GLY A 84 7.27 6.03 4.70
N MET A 85 8.08 5.68 5.70
CA MET A 85 9.27 6.44 6.09
C MET A 85 10.31 6.47 4.97
N CYS A 86 10.58 5.34 4.34
CA CYS A 86 11.54 5.28 3.23
C CYS A 86 11.08 6.12 2.04
N SER A 87 9.78 6.15 1.74
CA SER A 87 9.23 7.00 0.68
C SER A 87 9.42 8.48 0.96
N TYR A 88 9.24 8.91 2.22
CA TYR A 88 9.54 10.27 2.66
C TYR A 88 11.00 10.65 2.37
N LEU A 89 11.96 9.80 2.76
CA LEU A 89 13.39 10.02 2.54
C LEU A 89 13.77 10.04 1.06
N LEU A 90 13.10 9.24 0.25
CA LEU A 90 13.36 9.11 -1.17
C LEU A 90 12.72 10.24 -1.99
N VAL A 91 11.50 10.66 -1.68
CA VAL A 91 10.83 11.81 -2.33
C VAL A 91 11.55 13.10 -1.98
N GLY A 92 11.94 13.27 -0.70
CA GLY A 92 12.74 14.41 -0.22
C GLY A 92 14.24 14.25 -0.41
N PHE A 93 14.72 13.42 -1.34
CA PHE A 93 16.15 13.16 -1.53
C PHE A 93 16.94 14.44 -1.78
N TRP A 94 16.43 15.33 -2.61
CA TRP A 94 16.98 16.67 -2.86
C TRP A 94 16.34 17.71 -1.93
N TYR A 95 16.47 17.50 -0.61
CA TYR A 95 15.86 18.35 0.44
C TYR A 95 16.28 19.83 0.38
N ASP A 96 17.37 20.15 -0.32
CA ASP A 96 17.80 21.54 -0.57
C ASP A 96 16.83 22.29 -1.50
N ARG A 97 15.92 21.58 -2.18
CA ARG A 97 14.88 22.17 -3.01
C ARG A 97 13.59 22.26 -2.20
N ASP A 98 13.06 23.46 -2.04
CA ASP A 98 11.80 23.70 -1.28
C ASP A 98 10.66 22.83 -1.79
N GLY A 99 10.52 22.67 -3.12
CA GLY A 99 9.52 21.81 -3.74
C GLY A 99 9.60 20.35 -3.28
N ALA A 100 10.81 19.77 -3.24
CA ALA A 100 11.01 18.39 -2.82
C ALA A 100 10.76 18.20 -1.31
N ALA A 101 11.16 19.17 -0.48
CA ALA A 101 10.90 19.15 0.95
C ALA A 101 9.39 19.19 1.26
N HIS A 102 8.66 20.11 0.63
CA HIS A 102 7.20 20.20 0.77
C HIS A 102 6.47 18.96 0.23
N ALA A 103 6.91 18.43 -0.92
CA ALA A 103 6.34 17.20 -1.49
C ALA A 103 6.52 16.00 -0.56
N ALA A 104 7.70 15.85 0.05
CA ALA A 104 7.97 14.79 1.01
C ALA A 104 7.08 14.92 2.26
N GLN A 105 6.98 16.12 2.84
CA GLN A 105 6.09 16.38 3.99
C GLN A 105 4.64 16.06 3.66
N LYS A 106 4.15 16.51 2.50
CA LYS A 106 2.77 16.25 2.06
C LYS A 106 2.53 14.75 1.90
N ALA A 107 3.43 14.05 1.22
CA ALA A 107 3.32 12.60 1.04
C ALA A 107 3.29 11.87 2.39
N PHE A 108 4.17 12.25 3.32
CA PHE A 108 4.22 11.64 4.65
C PHE A 108 2.94 11.89 5.45
N VAL A 109 2.47 13.14 5.54
CA VAL A 109 1.29 13.51 6.34
C VAL A 109 0.03 12.84 5.80
N VAL A 110 -0.19 12.88 4.47
CA VAL A 110 -1.39 12.29 3.86
C VAL A 110 -1.40 10.77 4.06
N ASN A 111 -0.26 10.10 3.88
CA ASN A 111 -0.18 8.66 4.14
C ASN A 111 -0.39 8.34 5.62
N ARG A 112 0.15 9.17 6.54
CA ARG A 112 -0.01 8.97 7.99
C ARG A 112 -1.47 9.01 8.45
N VAL A 113 -2.32 9.83 7.82
CA VAL A 113 -3.76 9.83 8.10
C VAL A 113 -4.38 8.46 7.80
N GLY A 114 -4.03 7.84 6.67
CA GLY A 114 -4.49 6.50 6.34
C GLY A 114 -3.89 5.42 7.25
N ASP A 115 -2.59 5.53 7.56
CA ASP A 115 -1.86 4.58 8.39
C ASP A 115 -2.40 4.57 9.83
N PHE A 116 -2.81 5.75 10.36
CA PHE A 116 -3.48 5.85 11.66
C PHE A 116 -4.84 5.13 11.65
N GLY A 117 -5.62 5.30 10.59
CA GLY A 117 -6.86 4.56 10.41
C GLY A 117 -6.64 3.05 10.37
N LEU A 118 -5.63 2.60 9.61
CA LEU A 118 -5.23 1.20 9.54
C LEU A 118 -4.88 0.63 10.92
N LEU A 119 -4.09 1.37 11.72
CA LEU A 119 -3.73 0.95 13.07
C LEU A 119 -4.96 0.76 13.96
N LEU A 120 -5.85 1.75 13.98
CA LEU A 120 -7.09 1.66 14.76
C LEU A 120 -7.95 0.48 14.33
N GLY A 121 -8.03 0.23 13.02
CA GLY A 121 -8.74 -0.93 12.47
C GLY A 121 -8.12 -2.25 12.91
N ILE A 122 -6.79 -2.39 12.85
CA ILE A 122 -6.05 -3.58 13.30
C ILE A 122 -6.29 -3.85 14.79
N LEU A 123 -6.15 -2.82 15.64
CA LEU A 123 -6.39 -2.95 17.08
C LEU A 123 -7.84 -3.31 17.41
N GLY A 124 -8.79 -2.73 16.70
CA GLY A 124 -10.20 -3.06 16.86
C GLY A 124 -10.55 -4.48 16.40
N LEU A 125 -9.98 -4.95 15.28
CA LEU A 125 -10.13 -6.32 14.81
C LEU A 125 -9.50 -7.31 15.82
N PHE A 126 -8.31 -6.99 16.32
CA PHE A 126 -7.68 -7.79 17.36
C PHE A 126 -8.55 -7.89 18.62
N TRP A 127 -9.13 -6.77 19.08
CA TRP A 127 -10.04 -6.78 20.22
C TRP A 127 -11.26 -7.69 19.99
N ALA A 128 -11.78 -7.72 18.76
CA ALA A 128 -12.95 -8.53 18.43
C ALA A 128 -12.63 -10.03 18.26
N THR A 129 -11.39 -10.38 17.81
CA THR A 129 -11.04 -11.75 17.39
C THR A 129 -9.89 -12.39 18.16
N ASN A 130 -9.17 -11.62 18.99
CA ASN A 130 -7.93 -12.01 19.67
C ASN A 130 -6.84 -12.59 18.77
N SER A 131 -6.85 -12.29 17.47
CA SER A 131 -5.86 -12.74 16.49
C SER A 131 -5.45 -11.62 15.55
N PHE A 132 -4.22 -11.70 15.03
CA PHE A 132 -3.72 -10.86 13.93
C PHE A 132 -3.65 -11.61 12.59
N ASP A 133 -3.91 -12.93 12.59
CA ASP A 133 -3.90 -13.74 11.38
C ASP A 133 -5.09 -13.41 10.46
N PHE A 134 -4.85 -13.37 9.17
CA PHE A 134 -5.86 -12.97 8.17
C PHE A 134 -7.10 -13.86 8.17
N ASN A 135 -6.90 -15.18 8.27
CA ASN A 135 -7.98 -16.16 8.24
C ASN A 135 -8.77 -16.15 9.54
N ASP A 136 -8.07 -16.10 10.68
CA ASP A 136 -8.69 -16.06 12.00
C ASP A 136 -9.54 -14.81 12.18
N ILE A 137 -9.08 -13.66 11.69
CA ILE A 137 -9.84 -12.41 11.71
C ILE A 137 -11.15 -12.56 10.91
N ALA A 138 -11.10 -13.09 9.69
CA ALA A 138 -12.30 -13.26 8.88
C ALA A 138 -13.30 -14.22 9.53
N LEU A 139 -12.81 -15.35 10.05
CA LEU A 139 -13.63 -16.32 10.77
C LEU A 139 -14.18 -15.75 12.08
N GLY A 140 -13.35 -15.10 12.88
CA GLY A 140 -13.74 -14.51 14.16
C GLY A 140 -14.79 -13.42 14.01
N ILE A 141 -14.67 -12.54 12.99
CA ILE A 141 -15.68 -11.53 12.68
C ILE A 141 -16.98 -12.19 12.24
N SER A 142 -16.92 -13.21 11.38
CA SER A 142 -18.14 -13.93 10.95
C SER A 142 -18.88 -14.59 12.13
N GLN A 143 -18.15 -15.20 13.06
CA GLN A 143 -18.71 -15.77 14.29
C GLN A 143 -19.31 -14.69 15.20
N SER A 144 -18.58 -13.59 15.43
CA SER A 144 -19.04 -12.48 16.25
C SER A 144 -20.32 -11.83 15.75
N LEU A 145 -20.54 -11.84 14.42
CA LEU A 145 -21.79 -11.37 13.81
C LEU A 145 -22.95 -12.35 14.06
N VAL A 146 -22.68 -13.66 14.01
CA VAL A 146 -23.70 -14.69 14.28
C VAL A 146 -24.11 -14.67 15.76
N ASP A 147 -23.14 -14.56 16.65
CA ASP A 147 -23.34 -14.55 18.12
C ASP A 147 -23.87 -13.21 18.65
N ASN A 148 -24.03 -12.18 17.78
CA ASN A 148 -24.37 -10.81 18.14
C ASN A 148 -23.44 -10.18 19.20
N SER A 149 -22.22 -10.67 19.34
CA SER A 149 -21.21 -10.10 20.26
C SER A 149 -20.64 -8.79 19.72
N LEU A 150 -20.58 -8.62 18.39
CA LEU A 150 -20.16 -7.39 17.73
C LEU A 150 -21.31 -6.89 16.82
N PRO A 151 -21.79 -5.64 17.01
CA PRO A 151 -22.81 -5.09 16.13
C PRO A 151 -22.27 -4.90 14.70
N GLY A 152 -23.08 -5.22 13.69
CA GLY A 152 -22.65 -5.19 12.28
C GLY A 152 -22.10 -3.85 11.80
N TRP A 153 -22.62 -2.73 12.34
CA TRP A 153 -22.07 -1.39 12.00
C TRP A 153 -20.65 -1.19 12.56
N ALA A 154 -20.33 -1.78 13.73
CA ALA A 154 -18.99 -1.68 14.31
C ALA A 154 -17.99 -2.53 13.51
N ALA A 155 -18.36 -3.75 13.11
CA ALA A 155 -17.55 -4.58 12.24
C ALA A 155 -17.30 -3.89 10.89
N LEU A 156 -18.31 -3.27 10.29
CA LEU A 156 -18.18 -2.49 9.05
C LEU A 156 -17.23 -1.29 9.25
N LEU A 157 -17.34 -0.58 10.38
CA LEU A 157 -16.43 0.54 10.70
C LEU A 157 -14.98 0.05 10.82
N LEU A 158 -14.72 -1.08 11.46
CA LEU A 158 -13.37 -1.65 11.56
C LEU A 158 -12.81 -2.01 10.18
N CYS A 159 -13.61 -2.63 9.31
CA CYS A 159 -13.23 -2.91 7.92
C CYS A 159 -12.91 -1.64 7.14
N PHE A 160 -13.69 -0.57 7.32
CA PHE A 160 -13.44 0.72 6.69
C PHE A 160 -12.15 1.38 7.21
N LEU A 161 -11.90 1.31 8.52
CA LEU A 161 -10.65 1.83 9.13
C LEU A 161 -9.43 1.11 8.57
N VAL A 162 -9.48 -0.22 8.44
CA VAL A 162 -8.41 -0.99 7.79
C VAL A 162 -8.21 -0.57 6.34
N PHE A 163 -9.29 -0.25 5.61
CA PHE A 163 -9.21 0.19 4.21
C PHE A 163 -8.58 1.58 4.04
N LEU A 164 -8.59 2.44 5.07
CA LEU A 164 -7.95 3.77 4.99
C LEU A 164 -6.45 3.69 4.67
N GLY A 165 -5.73 2.68 5.18
CA GLY A 165 -4.33 2.46 4.83
C GLY A 165 -4.12 2.22 3.33
N PRO A 166 -4.74 1.18 2.74
CA PRO A 166 -4.77 0.95 1.30
C PRO A 166 -5.20 2.17 0.48
N MET A 167 -6.24 2.88 0.94
CA MET A 167 -6.73 4.08 0.27
C MET A 167 -5.67 5.19 0.18
N ALA A 168 -4.90 5.41 1.24
CA ALA A 168 -3.83 6.41 1.27
C ALA A 168 -2.63 5.98 0.43
N LYS A 169 -2.08 4.77 0.64
CA LYS A 169 -0.90 4.27 -0.09
C LYS A 169 -1.16 4.12 -1.59
N SER A 170 -2.34 3.64 -1.99
CA SER A 170 -2.72 3.52 -3.41
C SER A 170 -3.32 4.81 -3.98
N ALA A 171 -3.12 5.94 -3.32
CA ALA A 171 -3.55 7.26 -3.78
C ALA A 171 -5.00 7.29 -4.30
N GLN A 172 -5.92 6.70 -3.52
CA GLN A 172 -7.34 6.74 -3.84
C GLN A 172 -7.98 8.06 -3.37
N PHE A 173 -9.04 8.48 -4.07
CA PHE A 173 -9.80 9.66 -3.65
C PHE A 173 -10.35 9.49 -2.22
N PRO A 174 -10.25 10.50 -1.34
CA PRO A 174 -9.65 11.84 -1.54
C PRO A 174 -8.14 11.93 -1.21
N LEU A 175 -7.47 10.84 -0.81
CA LEU A 175 -6.08 10.83 -0.35
C LEU A 175 -5.04 10.72 -1.49
N HIS A 176 -5.40 11.06 -2.73
CA HIS A 176 -4.55 10.94 -3.92
C HIS A 176 -3.55 12.09 -4.11
N VAL A 177 -3.73 13.20 -3.40
CA VAL A 177 -3.06 14.49 -3.66
C VAL A 177 -1.54 14.50 -3.45
N TRP A 178 -0.98 13.49 -2.81
CA TRP A 178 0.46 13.38 -2.57
C TRP A 178 1.23 12.80 -3.76
N LEU A 179 0.57 11.94 -4.58
CA LEU A 179 1.24 11.15 -5.61
C LEU A 179 1.83 12.02 -6.74
N PRO A 180 1.12 13.03 -7.30
CA PRO A 180 1.68 13.91 -8.32
C PRO A 180 2.84 14.78 -7.81
N ASP A 181 2.81 15.20 -6.55
CA ASP A 181 3.86 16.03 -5.97
C ASP A 181 5.12 15.19 -5.65
N ALA A 182 4.96 13.89 -5.40
CA ALA A 182 6.09 12.97 -5.21
C ALA A 182 7.00 12.84 -6.46
N MET A 183 6.60 13.39 -7.61
CA MET A 183 7.41 13.47 -8.83
C MET A 183 8.62 14.45 -8.71
N GLU A 184 8.71 15.23 -7.65
CA GLU A 184 9.87 16.08 -7.35
C GLU A 184 11.12 15.26 -6.99
N GLY A 185 10.95 14.00 -6.60
CA GLY A 185 12.07 13.08 -6.35
C GLY A 185 12.80 12.64 -7.61
N PRO A 186 13.96 11.96 -7.45
CA PRO A 186 14.71 11.37 -8.58
C PRO A 186 13.85 10.40 -9.39
N THR A 187 14.01 10.46 -10.73
CA THR A 187 13.18 9.66 -11.65
C THR A 187 13.19 8.15 -11.36
N PRO A 188 14.33 7.50 -11.02
CA PRO A 188 14.31 6.07 -10.69
C PRO A 188 13.42 5.74 -9.49
N ILE A 189 13.35 6.64 -8.51
CA ILE A 189 12.48 6.48 -7.34
C ILE A 189 11.01 6.61 -7.72
N SER A 190 10.69 7.60 -8.55
CA SER A 190 9.33 7.76 -9.05
C SER A 190 8.87 6.50 -9.78
N ALA A 191 9.72 5.89 -10.61
CA ALA A 191 9.43 4.63 -11.27
C ALA A 191 9.16 3.49 -10.27
N LEU A 192 9.99 3.35 -9.24
CA LEU A 192 9.85 2.27 -8.27
C LEU A 192 8.60 2.44 -7.38
N ILE A 193 8.43 3.61 -6.76
CA ILE A 193 7.34 3.90 -5.81
C ILE A 193 5.98 3.77 -6.50
N HIS A 194 5.86 4.33 -7.72
CA HIS A 194 4.56 4.51 -8.38
C HIS A 194 4.16 3.35 -9.30
N ALA A 195 5.10 2.49 -9.73
CA ALA A 195 4.77 1.39 -10.63
C ALA A 195 4.48 0.08 -9.88
N ALA A 196 5.43 -0.39 -9.05
CA ALA A 196 5.43 -1.78 -8.61
C ALA A 196 5.45 -1.98 -7.10
N THR A 197 5.62 -0.91 -6.29
CA THR A 197 5.92 -1.12 -4.87
C THR A 197 4.91 -0.43 -3.94
N MET A 198 5.16 0.79 -3.49
CA MET A 198 4.35 1.43 -2.44
C MET A 198 2.87 1.53 -2.79
N VAL A 199 2.55 1.98 -4.01
CA VAL A 199 1.14 2.11 -4.43
C VAL A 199 0.48 0.75 -4.67
N ALA A 200 1.26 -0.26 -5.04
CA ALA A 200 0.81 -1.63 -5.19
C ALA A 200 0.51 -2.31 -3.84
N ALA A 201 1.18 -1.87 -2.75
CA ALA A 201 0.97 -2.42 -1.41
C ALA A 201 -0.48 -2.29 -0.94
N GLY A 202 -1.18 -1.19 -1.28
CA GLY A 202 -2.58 -1.03 -0.93
C GLY A 202 -3.49 -2.01 -1.67
N VAL A 203 -3.29 -2.20 -2.97
CA VAL A 203 -4.02 -3.20 -3.77
C VAL A 203 -3.74 -4.61 -3.26
N PHE A 204 -2.47 -4.92 -2.95
CA PHE A 204 -2.06 -6.18 -2.34
C PHE A 204 -2.77 -6.44 -1.01
N LEU A 205 -2.81 -5.45 -0.10
CA LEU A 205 -3.47 -5.62 1.19
C LEU A 205 -4.98 -5.83 1.06
N VAL A 206 -5.65 -5.12 0.13
CA VAL A 206 -7.08 -5.35 -0.14
C VAL A 206 -7.32 -6.76 -0.68
N ALA A 207 -6.46 -7.25 -1.58
CA ALA A 207 -6.54 -8.63 -2.08
C ALA A 207 -6.29 -9.67 -0.97
N ARG A 208 -5.36 -9.40 -0.06
CA ARG A 208 -5.04 -10.25 1.10
C ARG A 208 -6.22 -10.34 2.07
N LEU A 209 -6.97 -9.26 2.21
CA LEU A 209 -8.13 -9.14 3.09
C LEU A 209 -9.47 -9.38 2.36
N ASP A 210 -9.45 -9.90 1.14
CA ASP A 210 -10.67 -10.24 0.39
C ASP A 210 -11.64 -11.13 1.19
N PRO A 211 -11.20 -12.16 1.95
CA PRO A 211 -12.08 -12.94 2.80
C PRO A 211 -12.83 -12.12 3.86
N LEU A 212 -12.24 -11.06 4.37
CA LEU A 212 -12.87 -10.15 5.34
C LEU A 212 -13.85 -9.20 4.64
N TYR A 213 -13.44 -8.59 3.53
CA TYR A 213 -14.27 -7.61 2.80
C TYR A 213 -15.49 -8.27 2.13
N SER A 214 -15.37 -9.53 1.72
CA SER A 214 -16.48 -10.30 1.13
C SER A 214 -17.64 -10.58 2.10
N LEU A 215 -17.41 -10.51 3.42
CA LEU A 215 -18.46 -10.59 4.43
C LEU A 215 -19.41 -9.38 4.40
N PHE A 216 -18.96 -8.26 3.85
CA PHE A 216 -19.70 -6.99 3.86
C PHE A 216 -19.91 -6.44 2.44
N PRO A 217 -21.04 -6.75 1.76
CA PRO A 217 -21.32 -6.20 0.42
C PRO A 217 -21.29 -4.68 0.36
N ILE A 218 -21.64 -4.00 1.46
CA ILE A 218 -21.54 -2.53 1.57
C ILE A 218 -20.08 -2.08 1.48
N MET A 219 -19.14 -2.81 2.10
CA MET A 219 -17.72 -2.46 2.04
C MET A 219 -17.16 -2.67 0.64
N GLN A 220 -17.51 -3.76 -0.02
CA GLN A 220 -17.15 -4.01 -1.42
C GLN A 220 -17.67 -2.88 -2.33
N PHE A 221 -18.92 -2.47 -2.14
CA PHE A 221 -19.50 -1.33 -2.87
C PHE A 221 -18.73 -0.03 -2.61
N ILE A 222 -18.33 0.27 -1.37
CA ILE A 222 -17.52 1.46 -1.03
C ILE A 222 -16.17 1.40 -1.75
N ILE A 223 -15.48 0.27 -1.73
CA ILE A 223 -14.20 0.08 -2.42
C ILE A 223 -14.36 0.30 -3.93
N ALA A 224 -15.40 -0.29 -4.54
CA ALA A 224 -15.71 -0.12 -5.96
C ALA A 224 -16.01 1.33 -6.32
N MET A 225 -16.80 2.03 -5.51
CA MET A 225 -17.15 3.44 -5.73
C MET A 225 -15.93 4.36 -5.64
N ILE A 226 -15.10 4.19 -4.59
CA ILE A 226 -13.86 4.95 -4.43
C ILE A 226 -12.92 4.68 -5.61
N GLY A 227 -12.77 3.42 -6.02
CA GLY A 227 -11.98 3.03 -7.19
C GLY A 227 -12.48 3.68 -8.47
N THR A 228 -13.78 3.68 -8.71
CA THR A 228 -14.42 4.30 -9.90
C THR A 228 -14.19 5.82 -9.93
N ILE A 229 -14.44 6.51 -8.82
CA ILE A 229 -14.22 7.96 -8.71
C ILE A 229 -12.75 8.29 -8.96
N THR A 230 -11.83 7.53 -8.36
CA THR A 230 -10.38 7.73 -8.51
C THR A 230 -9.95 7.50 -9.95
N CYS A 231 -10.45 6.46 -10.58
CA CYS A 231 -10.14 6.13 -11.97
C CYS A 231 -10.53 7.28 -12.91
N PHE A 232 -11.76 7.76 -12.81
CA PHE A 232 -12.27 8.83 -13.67
C PHE A 232 -11.56 10.16 -13.39
N LEU A 233 -11.39 10.52 -12.12
CA LEU A 233 -10.69 11.73 -11.70
C LEU A 233 -9.23 11.72 -12.18
N GLY A 234 -8.50 10.62 -11.97
CA GLY A 234 -7.12 10.49 -12.42
C GLY A 234 -6.98 10.64 -13.94
N ALA A 235 -7.85 9.98 -14.71
CA ALA A 235 -7.84 10.06 -16.18
C ALA A 235 -8.13 11.48 -16.67
N SER A 236 -9.15 12.13 -16.12
CA SER A 236 -9.55 13.50 -16.55
C SER A 236 -8.46 14.54 -16.25
N ILE A 237 -7.82 14.46 -15.08
CA ILE A 237 -6.72 15.37 -14.73
C ILE A 237 -5.48 15.10 -15.58
N ALA A 238 -5.17 13.82 -15.88
CA ALA A 238 -4.02 13.45 -16.72
C ALA A 238 -4.03 14.15 -18.08
N LEU A 239 -5.21 14.34 -18.69
CA LEU A 239 -5.38 15.01 -19.99
C LEU A 239 -4.96 16.49 -19.97
N THR A 240 -4.98 17.13 -18.82
CA THR A 240 -4.72 18.58 -18.68
C THR A 240 -3.30 18.88 -18.19
N GLN A 241 -2.48 17.86 -17.90
CA GLN A 241 -1.13 18.06 -17.37
C GLN A 241 -0.16 18.43 -18.49
N MET A 242 0.60 19.51 -18.26
CA MET A 242 1.69 19.95 -19.15
C MET A 242 3.03 19.28 -18.83
N ASP A 243 3.19 18.77 -17.60
CA ASP A 243 4.38 18.04 -17.16
C ASP A 243 4.20 16.54 -17.41
N LEU A 244 5.13 15.95 -18.18
CA LEU A 244 5.12 14.54 -18.52
C LEU A 244 5.10 13.63 -17.27
N LYS A 245 5.91 13.93 -16.24
CA LYS A 245 5.95 13.17 -15.00
C LYS A 245 4.61 13.24 -14.25
N LYS A 246 4.01 14.42 -14.16
CA LYS A 246 2.69 14.60 -13.51
C LYS A 246 1.58 13.92 -14.30
N GLY A 247 1.61 13.99 -15.62
CA GLY A 247 0.68 13.25 -16.47
C GLY A 247 0.76 11.73 -16.25
N LEU A 248 1.99 11.19 -16.18
CA LEU A 248 2.22 9.79 -15.85
C LEU A 248 1.77 9.45 -14.41
N ALA A 249 1.94 10.34 -13.43
CA ALA A 249 1.45 10.13 -12.07
C ALA A 249 -0.07 10.03 -12.02
N TYR A 250 -0.79 10.94 -12.66
CA TYR A 250 -2.26 10.89 -12.71
C TYR A 250 -2.78 9.68 -13.49
N SER A 251 -2.07 9.24 -14.54
CA SER A 251 -2.42 7.97 -15.19
C SER A 251 -2.22 6.78 -14.26
N THR A 252 -1.22 6.81 -13.35
CA THR A 252 -1.07 5.79 -12.31
C THR A 252 -2.23 5.82 -11.31
N VAL A 253 -2.65 7.01 -10.85
CA VAL A 253 -3.85 7.16 -9.98
C VAL A 253 -5.07 6.51 -10.65
N SER A 254 -5.28 6.78 -11.94
CA SER A 254 -6.38 6.20 -12.70
C SER A 254 -6.32 4.66 -12.74
N GLN A 255 -5.15 4.08 -13.04
CA GLN A 255 -4.97 2.63 -13.11
C GLN A 255 -5.14 1.95 -11.74
N LEU A 256 -4.65 2.58 -10.67
CA LEU A 256 -4.90 2.10 -9.31
C LEU A 256 -6.39 2.15 -8.95
N GLY A 257 -7.12 3.16 -9.43
CA GLY A 257 -8.58 3.21 -9.33
C GLY A 257 -9.24 2.01 -10.01
N TYR A 258 -8.80 1.61 -11.21
CA TYR A 258 -9.27 0.38 -11.88
C TYR A 258 -9.01 -0.88 -11.07
N MET A 259 -7.82 -1.00 -10.47
CA MET A 259 -7.49 -2.15 -9.63
C MET A 259 -8.40 -2.22 -8.40
N MET A 260 -8.64 -1.08 -7.73
CA MET A 260 -9.56 -1.00 -6.59
C MET A 260 -11.01 -1.28 -6.99
N LEU A 261 -11.44 -0.81 -8.16
CA LEU A 261 -12.76 -1.17 -8.70
C LEU A 261 -12.90 -2.68 -8.88
N ALA A 262 -11.89 -3.35 -9.43
CA ALA A 262 -11.89 -4.80 -9.59
C ALA A 262 -11.98 -5.54 -8.24
N MET A 263 -11.25 -5.06 -7.21
CA MET A 263 -11.34 -5.59 -5.85
C MET A 263 -12.76 -5.44 -5.29
N GLY A 264 -13.33 -4.24 -5.40
CA GLY A 264 -14.68 -3.96 -4.91
C GLY A 264 -15.78 -4.72 -5.67
N CYS A 265 -15.55 -5.13 -6.91
CA CYS A 265 -16.45 -6.01 -7.67
C CYS A 265 -16.29 -7.50 -7.34
N GLY A 266 -15.47 -7.87 -6.35
CA GLY A 266 -15.21 -9.27 -5.99
C GLY A 266 -14.36 -10.02 -7.00
N ALA A 267 -13.50 -9.32 -7.75
CA ALA A 267 -12.60 -9.90 -8.76
C ALA A 267 -11.12 -9.63 -8.42
N PRO A 268 -10.61 -10.10 -7.25
CA PRO A 268 -9.24 -9.82 -6.80
C PRO A 268 -8.18 -10.31 -7.79
N LEU A 269 -8.40 -11.44 -8.44
CA LEU A 269 -7.47 -11.96 -9.47
C LEU A 269 -7.32 -11.00 -10.65
N ALA A 270 -8.40 -10.35 -11.11
CA ALA A 270 -8.34 -9.37 -12.19
C ALA A 270 -7.55 -8.13 -11.75
N GLY A 271 -7.75 -7.67 -10.50
CA GLY A 271 -7.00 -6.55 -9.94
C GLY A 271 -5.50 -6.84 -9.82
N ILE A 272 -5.11 -8.01 -9.32
CA ILE A 272 -3.70 -8.44 -9.23
C ILE A 272 -3.09 -8.65 -10.61
N PHE A 273 -3.80 -9.24 -11.56
CA PHE A 273 -3.32 -9.38 -12.94
C PHE A 273 -3.04 -8.00 -13.57
N HIS A 274 -3.96 -7.06 -13.38
CA HIS A 274 -3.76 -5.68 -13.83
C HIS A 274 -2.56 -5.03 -13.15
N LEU A 275 -2.34 -5.26 -11.85
CA LEU A 275 -1.19 -4.76 -11.12
C LEU A 275 0.14 -5.25 -11.73
N ILE A 276 0.23 -6.54 -12.07
CA ILE A 276 1.42 -7.13 -12.69
C ILE A 276 1.69 -6.48 -14.05
N THR A 277 0.68 -6.41 -14.90
CA THR A 277 0.83 -5.79 -16.24
C THR A 277 1.19 -4.32 -16.14
N HIS A 278 0.54 -3.57 -15.23
CA HIS A 278 0.84 -2.16 -14.97
C HIS A 278 2.28 -1.96 -14.51
N ALA A 279 2.77 -2.76 -13.56
CA ALA A 279 4.14 -2.67 -13.06
C ALA A 279 5.19 -2.91 -14.15
N CYS A 280 4.89 -3.80 -15.12
CA CYS A 280 5.81 -4.12 -16.23
C CYS A 280 5.88 -2.99 -17.28
N PHE A 281 4.75 -2.41 -17.67
CA PHE A 281 4.76 -1.42 -18.74
C PHE A 281 4.94 0.03 -18.24
N LYS A 282 4.68 0.32 -16.95
CA LYS A 282 4.73 1.65 -16.37
C LYS A 282 6.13 2.03 -15.90
#